data_b6f25ca8f74ce550e710c568ac278c18
#
_entry.id   b6f25ca8f74ce550e710c568ac278c18
#
_cell.length_a   1.000
_cell.length_b   1.000
_cell.length_c   1.000
_cell.angle_alpha   90.00
_cell.angle_beta   90.00
_cell.angle_gamma   90.00
#
_symmetry.space_group_name_H-M   'P 1'
#
loop_
_entity.id
_entity.type
_entity.pdbx_description
1 polymer ?
#
loop_
_entity_poly.entity_id
_entity_poly.type
_entity_poly.pdbx_seq_one_letter_code
_entity_poly.pdbx_strand_id
1 'polypeptide(L)'
;HTPLHRLHRIYARSGVEIPVSTLADWTAGVATLIEPLVGCLAERVLGAVVPRPRVAVPDILDPQRAEHIQLGSVWAYIGDDRDVLFRYTPTGAGGTGPWTFLKGRTGYIQADASNVFDRLFNGEVARAIEVGCWSHGRRRLVAMRDTDCRVAYPLKLISQLYRLEDLAD
;
A
#
# COMPACT_ATOMS: atom_id res chain seq x y z
N HIS A 1 -12.53 12.05 3.81
CA HIS A 1 -12.55 12.19 2.36
C HIS A 1 -14.00 12.33 1.88
N THR A 2 -14.29 13.39 1.09
CA THR A 2 -15.64 13.65 0.55
C THR A 2 -15.55 13.57 -0.98
N PRO A 3 -16.31 12.67 -1.65
CA PRO A 3 -16.38 12.60 -3.10
C PRO A 3 -16.80 13.94 -3.72
N LEU A 4 -16.26 14.31 -4.89
CA LEU A 4 -16.46 15.63 -5.50
C LEU A 4 -17.95 15.93 -5.76
N HIS A 5 -18.73 14.95 -6.23
CA HIS A 5 -20.16 15.13 -6.45
C HIS A 5 -20.96 15.36 -5.14
N ARG A 6 -20.48 14.79 -4.01
CA ARG A 6 -21.07 15.08 -2.71
C ARG A 6 -20.69 16.47 -2.24
N LEU A 7 -19.46 16.90 -2.49
CA LEU A 7 -18.98 18.24 -2.19
C LEU A 7 -19.76 19.29 -2.98
N HIS A 8 -19.98 19.07 -4.29
CA HIS A 8 -20.86 19.89 -5.11
C HIS A 8 -22.26 20.07 -4.48
N ARG A 9 -22.90 18.97 -4.03
CA ARG A 9 -24.21 19.03 -3.38
C ARG A 9 -24.18 19.79 -2.03
N ILE A 10 -23.09 19.73 -1.31
CA ILE A 10 -22.90 20.48 -0.06
C ILE A 10 -22.88 21.97 -0.36
N TYR A 11 -22.08 22.40 -1.34
CA TYR A 11 -22.02 23.81 -1.73
C TYR A 11 -23.35 24.32 -2.31
N ALA A 12 -24.01 23.54 -3.16
CA ALA A 12 -25.31 23.92 -3.72
C ALA A 12 -26.37 24.19 -2.63
N ARG A 13 -26.39 23.42 -1.53
CA ARG A 13 -27.26 23.68 -0.37
C ARG A 13 -26.96 25.01 0.33
N SER A 14 -25.73 25.49 0.24
CA SER A 14 -25.30 26.78 0.77
C SER A 14 -25.43 27.92 -0.27
N GLY A 15 -26.12 27.68 -1.40
CA GLY A 15 -26.34 28.67 -2.44
C GLY A 15 -25.13 28.89 -3.38
N VAL A 16 -24.11 28.02 -3.31
CA VAL A 16 -22.92 28.12 -4.16
C VAL A 16 -22.89 26.95 -5.14
N GLU A 17 -23.07 27.22 -6.42
CA GLU A 17 -23.03 26.20 -7.48
C GLU A 17 -21.62 26.13 -8.11
N ILE A 18 -20.88 25.08 -7.77
CA ILE A 18 -19.57 24.77 -8.37
C ILE A 18 -19.70 23.47 -9.13
N PRO A 19 -19.50 23.44 -10.46
CA PRO A 19 -19.52 22.21 -11.25
C PRO A 19 -18.52 21.18 -10.74
N VAL A 20 -18.85 19.90 -10.86
CA VAL A 20 -17.95 18.80 -10.46
C VAL A 20 -16.63 18.82 -11.25
N SER A 21 -16.69 19.23 -12.53
CA SER A 21 -15.49 19.42 -13.37
C SER A 21 -14.53 20.44 -12.77
N THR A 22 -15.04 21.60 -12.34
CA THR A 22 -14.22 22.64 -11.70
C THR A 22 -13.56 22.13 -10.41
N LEU A 23 -14.29 21.37 -9.59
CA LEU A 23 -13.72 20.74 -8.40
C LEU A 23 -12.63 19.71 -8.76
N ALA A 24 -12.82 18.97 -9.86
CA ALA A 24 -11.83 18.01 -10.36
C ALA A 24 -10.57 18.73 -10.85
N ASP A 25 -10.72 19.82 -11.63
CA ASP A 25 -9.61 20.62 -12.13
C ASP A 25 -8.79 21.25 -10.99
N TRP A 26 -9.46 21.77 -9.97
CA TRP A 26 -8.75 22.27 -8.78
C TRP A 26 -7.98 21.17 -8.06
N THR A 27 -8.58 19.99 -7.93
CA THR A 27 -7.91 18.83 -7.33
C THR A 27 -6.67 18.42 -8.13
N ALA A 28 -6.77 18.38 -9.45
CA ALA A 28 -5.66 18.09 -10.35
C ALA A 28 -4.56 19.17 -10.24
N GLY A 29 -4.92 20.44 -10.19
CA GLY A 29 -3.98 21.55 -10.00
C GLY A 29 -3.21 21.43 -8.68
N VAL A 30 -3.89 21.13 -7.58
CA VAL A 30 -3.25 20.90 -6.28
C VAL A 30 -2.33 19.68 -6.34
N ALA A 31 -2.76 18.58 -6.99
CA ALA A 31 -1.93 17.39 -7.13
C ALA A 31 -0.60 17.71 -7.84
N THR A 32 -0.64 18.51 -8.92
CA THR A 32 0.57 18.97 -9.63
C THR A 32 1.48 19.82 -8.73
N LEU A 33 0.91 20.70 -7.92
CA LEU A 33 1.68 21.55 -7.01
C LEU A 33 2.41 20.77 -5.91
N ILE A 34 1.81 19.68 -5.42
CA ILE A 34 2.41 18.86 -4.36
C ILE A 34 3.33 17.75 -4.91
N GLU A 35 3.40 17.53 -6.21
CA GLU A 35 4.21 16.47 -6.82
C GLU A 35 5.69 16.49 -6.37
N PRO A 36 6.39 17.64 -6.25
CA PRO A 36 7.76 17.66 -5.72
C PRO A 36 7.86 17.12 -4.28
N LEU A 37 6.86 17.40 -3.44
CA LEU A 37 6.83 16.88 -2.06
C LEU A 37 6.63 15.35 -2.05
N VAL A 38 5.79 14.84 -2.96
CA VAL A 38 5.62 13.39 -3.16
C VAL A 38 6.93 12.75 -3.62
N GLY A 39 7.72 13.44 -4.46
CA GLY A 39 9.07 13.02 -4.86
C GLY A 39 10.01 12.90 -3.66
N CYS A 40 10.10 13.93 -2.83
CA CYS A 40 10.90 13.89 -1.60
C CYS A 40 10.45 12.76 -0.64
N LEU A 41 9.15 12.57 -0.48
CA LEU A 41 8.62 11.48 0.34
C LEU A 41 8.99 10.11 -0.25
N ALA A 42 8.95 9.97 -1.58
CA ALA A 42 9.36 8.74 -2.25
C ALA A 42 10.83 8.40 -1.99
N GLU A 43 11.72 9.40 -2.04
CA GLU A 43 13.14 9.23 -1.72
C GLU A 43 13.35 8.79 -0.25
N ARG A 44 12.63 9.41 0.69
CA ARG A 44 12.67 9.01 2.11
C ARG A 44 12.22 7.56 2.30
N VAL A 45 11.10 7.16 1.71
CA VAL A 45 10.60 5.78 1.78
C VAL A 45 11.59 4.80 1.14
N LEU A 46 12.20 5.17 0.01
CA LEU A 46 13.25 4.36 -0.62
C LEU A 46 14.53 4.30 0.22
N GLY A 47 14.85 5.34 0.98
CA GLY A 47 15.99 5.39 1.90
C GLY A 47 15.76 4.64 3.21
N ALA A 48 14.53 4.25 3.54
CA ALA A 48 14.18 3.55 4.78
C ALA A 48 14.97 2.25 4.96
N VAL A 49 15.28 1.86 6.19
CA VAL A 49 16.01 0.63 6.48
C VAL A 49 15.21 -0.59 6.04
N VAL A 50 13.93 -0.64 6.36
CA VAL A 50 13.02 -1.74 5.99
C VAL A 50 11.68 -1.19 5.45
N PRO A 51 11.56 -0.80 4.18
CA PRO A 51 10.29 -0.38 3.62
C PRO A 51 9.27 -1.52 3.60
N ARG A 52 8.00 -1.17 3.84
CA ARG A 52 6.89 -2.11 4.01
C ARG A 52 5.78 -1.79 2.99
N PRO A 53 5.78 -2.42 1.81
CA PRO A 53 4.69 -2.26 0.85
C PRO A 53 3.40 -2.94 1.33
N ARG A 54 2.27 -2.29 1.07
CA ARG A 54 0.91 -2.80 1.28
C ARG A 54 0.07 -2.49 0.04
N VAL A 55 -0.94 -3.29 -0.22
CA VAL A 55 -1.82 -3.10 -1.37
C VAL A 55 -3.29 -3.06 -0.99
N ALA A 56 -4.05 -2.18 -1.63
CA ALA A 56 -5.49 -2.23 -1.75
C ALA A 56 -5.87 -2.22 -3.23
N VAL A 57 -6.86 -3.02 -3.60
CA VAL A 57 -7.33 -3.14 -4.99
C VAL A 57 -8.74 -2.53 -5.07
N PRO A 58 -8.87 -1.23 -5.34
CA PRO A 58 -10.18 -0.61 -5.53
C PRO A 58 -10.72 -0.86 -6.94
N ASP A 59 -12.04 -0.94 -7.05
CA ASP A 59 -12.73 -0.83 -8.33
C ASP A 59 -12.75 0.64 -8.76
N ILE A 60 -12.29 0.90 -9.98
CA ILE A 60 -12.22 2.25 -10.53
C ILE A 60 -13.12 2.33 -11.75
N LEU A 61 -14.00 3.34 -11.77
CA LEU A 61 -14.85 3.61 -12.92
C LEU A 61 -13.98 4.13 -14.07
N ASP A 62 -14.04 3.46 -15.22
CA ASP A 62 -13.37 3.85 -16.45
C ASP A 62 -14.41 4.00 -17.58
N PRO A 63 -14.77 5.24 -17.94
CA PRO A 63 -15.76 5.50 -18.98
C PRO A 63 -15.38 4.99 -20.37
N GLN A 64 -14.09 4.72 -20.61
CA GLN A 64 -13.57 4.27 -21.91
C GLN A 64 -13.65 2.75 -22.09
N ARG A 65 -13.96 2.01 -21.04
CA ARG A 65 -14.14 0.55 -21.09
C ARG A 65 -15.60 0.17 -21.22
N ALA A 66 -15.86 -0.92 -21.97
CA ALA A 66 -17.22 -1.44 -22.15
C ALA A 66 -17.92 -1.79 -20.83
N GLU A 67 -17.18 -2.24 -19.82
CA GLU A 67 -17.69 -2.57 -18.49
C GLU A 67 -17.66 -1.38 -17.52
N HIS A 68 -17.16 -0.22 -17.95
CA HIS A 68 -17.02 0.99 -17.14
C HIS A 68 -16.26 0.80 -15.80
N ILE A 69 -15.59 -0.33 -15.62
CA ILE A 69 -14.83 -0.67 -14.42
C ILE A 69 -13.41 -1.04 -14.82
N GLN A 70 -12.43 -0.43 -14.18
CA GLN A 70 -11.03 -0.80 -14.25
C GLN A 70 -10.56 -1.23 -12.88
N LEU A 71 -10.00 -2.44 -12.79
CA LEU A 71 -9.30 -2.85 -11.59
C LEU A 71 -7.94 -2.14 -11.54
N GLY A 72 -7.75 -1.35 -10.51
CA GLY A 72 -6.48 -0.71 -10.22
C GLY A 72 -5.94 -1.14 -8.87
N SER A 73 -4.70 -0.80 -8.58
CA SER A 73 -4.08 -1.06 -7.27
C SER A 73 -3.59 0.23 -6.66
N VAL A 74 -3.94 0.47 -5.39
CA VAL A 74 -3.34 1.51 -4.57
C VAL A 74 -2.32 0.85 -3.65
N TRP A 75 -1.07 1.23 -3.82
CA TRP A 75 0.06 0.74 -3.03
C TRP A 75 0.41 1.76 -1.96
N ALA A 76 0.45 1.32 -0.71
CA ALA A 76 1.01 2.09 0.40
C ALA A 76 2.41 1.56 0.70
N TYR A 77 3.40 2.42 0.60
CA TYR A 77 4.78 2.12 0.98
C TYR A 77 5.07 2.84 2.29
N ILE A 78 5.36 2.08 3.32
CA ILE A 78 5.66 2.60 4.66
C ILE A 78 7.17 2.56 4.81
N GLY A 79 7.76 3.72 5.02
CA GLY A 79 9.18 3.87 5.33
C GLY A 79 9.46 3.70 6.83
N ASP A 80 10.59 4.22 7.25
CA ASP A 80 10.92 4.35 8.66
C ASP A 80 10.03 5.43 9.31
N ASP A 81 9.89 5.39 10.61
CA ASP A 81 9.09 6.30 11.41
C ASP A 81 7.63 6.37 10.96
N ARG A 82 7.25 7.45 10.27
CA ARG A 82 5.87 7.75 9.88
C ARG A 82 5.72 8.07 8.40
N ASP A 83 6.74 7.83 7.60
CA ASP A 83 6.70 8.11 6.19
C ASP A 83 5.83 7.10 5.46
N VAL A 84 4.74 7.56 4.87
CA VAL A 84 3.82 6.72 4.09
C VAL A 84 3.58 7.35 2.73
N LEU A 85 3.93 6.63 1.67
CA LEU A 85 3.69 7.01 0.29
C LEU A 85 2.59 6.16 -0.32
N PHE A 86 1.58 6.78 -0.93
CA PHE A 86 0.57 6.09 -1.72
C PHE A 86 0.86 6.25 -3.21
N ARG A 87 0.80 5.15 -3.95
CA ARG A 87 0.92 5.14 -5.41
C ARG A 87 -0.20 4.32 -6.03
N TYR A 88 -0.77 4.85 -7.10
CA TYR A 88 -1.76 4.17 -7.90
C TYR A 88 -1.12 3.48 -9.10
N THR A 89 -1.59 2.27 -9.42
CA THR A 89 -1.24 1.54 -10.64
C THR A 89 -2.53 1.15 -11.37
N PRO A 90 -2.70 1.52 -12.66
CA PRO A 90 -3.95 1.31 -13.40
C PRO A 90 -4.22 -0.15 -13.80
N THR A 91 -3.29 -1.03 -13.57
CA THR A 91 -3.41 -2.48 -13.82
C THR A 91 -3.58 -3.22 -12.51
N GLY A 92 -4.34 -4.32 -12.51
CA GLY A 92 -4.55 -5.13 -11.31
C GLY A 92 -3.26 -5.50 -10.58
N ALA A 93 -3.37 -6.20 -9.47
CA ALA A 93 -2.29 -6.47 -8.50
C ALA A 93 -1.10 -7.31 -9.02
N GLY A 94 -0.75 -7.19 -10.29
CA GLY A 94 0.27 -8.00 -10.98
C GLY A 94 1.73 -7.71 -10.62
N GLY A 95 2.04 -7.11 -9.47
CA GLY A 95 3.42 -6.88 -9.03
C GLY A 95 4.16 -5.74 -9.76
N THR A 96 3.55 -5.16 -10.79
CA THR A 96 4.19 -4.09 -11.58
C THR A 96 4.43 -2.83 -10.76
N GLY A 97 3.47 -2.47 -9.87
CA GLY A 97 3.59 -1.31 -9.00
C GLY A 97 4.79 -1.39 -8.04
N PRO A 98 4.89 -2.44 -7.21
CA PRO A 98 6.04 -2.65 -6.32
C PRO A 98 7.35 -2.79 -7.07
N TRP A 99 7.37 -3.56 -8.15
CA TRP A 99 8.56 -3.71 -8.98
C TRP A 99 9.05 -2.37 -9.51
N THR A 100 8.17 -1.55 -10.08
CA THR A 100 8.57 -0.26 -10.67
C THR A 100 9.14 0.69 -9.62
N PHE A 101 8.61 0.67 -8.41
CA PHE A 101 9.02 1.56 -7.34
C PHE A 101 10.26 1.07 -6.59
N LEU A 102 10.34 -0.25 -6.32
CA LEU A 102 11.37 -0.84 -5.45
C LEU A 102 12.51 -1.53 -6.23
N LYS A 103 12.43 -1.61 -7.56
CA LYS A 103 13.48 -2.22 -8.38
C LYS A 103 14.84 -1.57 -8.12
N GLY A 104 15.87 -2.40 -8.01
CA GLY A 104 17.24 -1.96 -7.76
C GLY A 104 17.54 -1.62 -6.30
N ARG A 105 16.55 -1.68 -5.41
CA ARG A 105 16.79 -1.55 -3.97
C ARG A 105 17.61 -2.73 -3.47
N THR A 106 18.59 -2.43 -2.61
CA THR A 106 19.36 -3.39 -1.82
C THR A 106 18.88 -3.38 -0.38
N GLY A 107 19.18 -4.43 0.38
CA GLY A 107 18.81 -4.57 1.78
C GLY A 107 17.42 -5.19 1.97
N TYR A 108 16.80 -4.93 3.10
CA TYR A 108 15.60 -5.63 3.52
C TYR A 108 14.32 -4.94 3.02
N ILE A 109 13.31 -5.76 2.66
CA ILE A 109 11.94 -5.31 2.38
C ILE A 109 10.99 -6.23 3.14
N GLN A 110 10.15 -5.66 4.01
CA GLN A 110 9.15 -6.45 4.72
C GLN A 110 7.89 -6.61 3.86
N ALA A 111 7.63 -7.84 3.40
CA ALA A 111 6.45 -8.20 2.62
C ALA A 111 5.57 -9.23 3.34
N ASP A 112 4.39 -9.51 2.80
CA ASP A 112 3.43 -10.47 3.36
C ASP A 112 3.49 -11.86 2.73
N ALA A 113 4.61 -12.18 2.07
CA ALA A 113 4.83 -13.40 1.30
C ALA A 113 3.80 -13.61 0.17
N SER A 114 3.28 -12.53 -0.40
CA SER A 114 2.46 -12.57 -1.60
C SER A 114 3.35 -12.69 -2.84
N ASN A 115 2.95 -13.53 -3.80
CA ASN A 115 3.65 -13.71 -5.07
C ASN A 115 3.81 -12.42 -5.90
N VAL A 116 3.04 -11.39 -5.58
CA VAL A 116 3.15 -10.04 -6.15
C VAL A 116 4.54 -9.44 -5.94
N PHE A 117 5.22 -9.82 -4.86
CA PHE A 117 6.55 -9.32 -4.50
C PHE A 117 7.70 -10.24 -4.94
N ASP A 118 7.43 -11.45 -5.42
CA ASP A 118 8.45 -12.46 -5.77
C ASP A 118 9.52 -11.91 -6.70
N ARG A 119 9.12 -11.07 -7.66
CA ARG A 119 10.06 -10.47 -8.61
C ARG A 119 11.10 -9.55 -7.96
N LEU A 120 10.85 -9.03 -6.76
CA LEU A 120 11.80 -8.21 -6.02
C LEU A 120 12.90 -9.05 -5.36
N PHE A 121 12.62 -10.32 -5.07
CA PHE A 121 13.46 -11.21 -4.30
C PHE A 121 14.09 -12.34 -5.12
N ASN A 122 13.45 -12.70 -6.23
CA ASN A 122 13.84 -13.82 -7.07
C ASN A 122 14.35 -13.34 -8.44
N GLY A 123 15.45 -13.89 -8.91
CA GLY A 123 16.01 -13.63 -10.23
C GLY A 123 17.37 -12.91 -10.22
N GLU A 124 17.98 -12.79 -11.40
CA GLU A 124 19.35 -12.29 -11.57
C GLU A 124 19.53 -10.81 -11.18
N VAL A 125 18.45 -10.03 -11.20
CA VAL A 125 18.44 -8.58 -10.90
C VAL A 125 17.94 -8.30 -9.48
N ALA A 126 17.46 -9.31 -8.77
CA ALA A 126 16.96 -9.17 -7.41
C ALA A 126 18.13 -8.93 -6.46
N ARG A 127 18.04 -7.84 -5.68
CA ARG A 127 19.07 -7.46 -4.69
C ARG A 127 18.49 -7.27 -3.30
N ALA A 128 17.16 -7.33 -3.16
CA ALA A 128 16.48 -7.20 -1.90
C ALA A 128 16.37 -8.55 -1.17
N ILE A 129 16.34 -8.48 0.14
CA ILE A 129 16.13 -9.62 1.04
C ILE A 129 14.73 -9.51 1.61
N GLU A 130 13.91 -10.53 1.42
CA GLU A 130 12.57 -10.57 1.98
C GLU A 130 12.61 -10.76 3.49
N VAL A 131 11.87 -9.89 4.21
CA VAL A 131 11.54 -10.08 5.62
C VAL A 131 10.05 -10.35 5.73
N GLY A 132 9.69 -11.52 6.23
CA GLY A 132 8.29 -11.92 6.40
C GLY A 132 7.59 -11.08 7.47
N CYS A 133 6.29 -10.89 7.29
CA CYS A 133 5.46 -10.19 8.26
C CYS A 133 4.87 -11.17 9.29
N TRP A 134 5.32 -11.12 10.53
CA TRP A 134 4.82 -11.96 11.62
C TRP A 134 3.30 -11.85 11.83
N SER A 135 2.72 -10.67 11.64
CA SER A 135 1.27 -10.46 11.75
C SER A 135 0.48 -11.30 10.72
N HIS A 136 0.98 -11.40 9.48
CA HIS A 136 0.35 -12.24 8.45
C HIS A 136 0.53 -13.73 8.73
N GLY A 137 1.73 -14.15 9.12
CA GLY A 137 2.00 -15.53 9.56
C GLY A 137 1.12 -15.92 10.73
N ARG A 138 1.05 -15.07 11.77
CA ARG A 138 0.20 -15.29 12.94
C ARG A 138 -1.27 -15.43 12.57
N ARG A 139 -1.80 -14.59 11.67
CA ARG A 139 -3.21 -14.66 11.25
C ARG A 139 -3.54 -16.01 10.63
N ARG A 140 -2.66 -16.56 9.79
CA ARG A 140 -2.84 -17.90 9.19
C ARG A 140 -2.83 -19.00 10.25
N LEU A 141 -1.90 -18.94 11.20
CA LEU A 141 -1.83 -19.92 12.31
C LEU A 141 -3.07 -19.84 13.21
N VAL A 142 -3.57 -18.64 13.52
CA VAL A 142 -4.80 -18.45 14.31
C VAL A 142 -6.00 -19.07 13.61
N ALA A 143 -6.12 -18.92 12.29
CA ALA A 143 -7.21 -19.53 11.52
C ALA A 143 -7.21 -21.07 11.57
N MET A 144 -6.07 -21.70 11.84
CA MET A 144 -5.93 -23.16 11.95
C MET A 144 -6.04 -23.65 13.40
N ARG A 145 -6.20 -22.77 14.37
CA ARG A 145 -6.10 -23.10 15.82
C ARG A 145 -7.09 -24.19 16.26
N ASP A 146 -8.30 -24.17 15.72
CA ASP A 146 -9.36 -25.10 16.11
C ASP A 146 -9.26 -26.46 15.39
N THR A 147 -8.44 -26.53 14.34
CA THR A 147 -8.27 -27.74 13.50
C THR A 147 -6.94 -28.43 13.66
N ASP A 148 -5.90 -27.72 14.14
CA ASP A 148 -4.55 -28.25 14.28
C ASP A 148 -3.85 -27.76 15.56
N CYS A 149 -3.71 -28.66 16.52
CA CYS A 149 -3.07 -28.33 17.81
C CYS A 149 -1.58 -27.96 17.69
N ARG A 150 -0.90 -28.33 16.60
CA ARG A 150 0.51 -28.01 16.36
C ARG A 150 0.78 -26.51 16.25
N VAL A 151 -0.24 -25.73 15.92
CA VAL A 151 -0.11 -24.27 15.79
C VAL A 151 0.05 -23.55 17.16
N ALA A 152 -0.26 -24.23 18.27
CA ALA A 152 -0.16 -23.64 19.60
C ALA A 152 1.28 -23.20 19.94
N TYR A 153 2.27 -24.03 19.58
CA TYR A 153 3.67 -23.74 19.84
C TYR A 153 4.21 -22.52 19.07
N PRO A 154 4.10 -22.44 17.71
CA PRO A 154 4.51 -21.26 16.98
C PRO A 154 3.76 -20.00 17.40
N LEU A 155 2.46 -20.07 17.73
CA LEU A 155 1.72 -18.92 18.26
C LEU A 155 2.29 -18.41 19.59
N LYS A 156 2.72 -19.33 20.47
CA LYS A 156 3.40 -18.96 21.72
C LYS A 156 4.72 -18.24 21.46
N LEU A 157 5.53 -18.73 20.52
CA LEU A 157 6.81 -18.10 20.16
C LEU A 157 6.60 -16.68 19.59
N ILE A 158 5.65 -16.53 18.66
CA ILE A 158 5.32 -15.22 18.10
C ILE A 158 4.86 -14.24 19.19
N SER A 159 4.05 -14.72 20.14
CA SER A 159 3.65 -13.89 21.30
C SER A 159 4.81 -13.47 22.19
N GLN A 160 5.82 -14.31 22.32
CA GLN A 160 7.04 -13.96 23.06
C GLN A 160 7.87 -12.91 22.32
N LEU A 161 7.98 -13.00 21.00
CA LEU A 161 8.65 -11.99 20.18
C LEU A 161 7.99 -10.61 20.32
N TYR A 162 6.67 -10.53 20.25
CA TYR A 162 5.95 -9.26 20.45
C TYR A 162 6.16 -8.67 21.85
N ARG A 163 6.23 -9.52 22.90
CA ARG A 163 6.55 -9.02 24.25
C ARG A 163 7.95 -8.43 24.36
N LEU A 164 8.91 -8.97 23.60
CA LEU A 164 10.26 -8.41 23.57
C LEU A 164 10.28 -7.07 22.82
N GLU A 165 9.49 -6.94 21.75
CA GLU A 165 9.30 -5.70 21.03
C GLU A 165 8.68 -4.61 21.92
N ASP A 166 7.61 -4.94 22.65
CA ASP A 166 6.95 -4.04 23.63
C ASP A 166 7.88 -3.58 24.77
N LEU A 167 8.95 -4.30 25.06
CA LEU A 167 9.95 -3.95 26.10
C LEU A 167 11.09 -3.09 25.53
N ALA A 168 11.23 -3.01 24.22
CA ALA A 168 12.28 -2.27 23.53
C ALA A 168 11.87 -0.84 23.13
N ASP A 169 10.54 -0.58 23.13
CA ASP A 169 9.93 0.74 22.88
C ASP A 169 9.84 1.55 24.20
#